data_03d317ecf1250ad87f5ff7172ab3ad54
#
_entry.id   03d317ecf1250ad87f5ff7172ab3ad54
#
_cell.length_a   1.000
_cell.length_b   1.000
_cell.length_c   1.000
_cell.angle_alpha   90.00
_cell.angle_beta   90.00
_cell.angle_gamma   90.00
#
_symmetry.space_group_name_H-M   'P 1'
#
loop_
_entity.id
_entity.type
_entity.pdbx_description
1 polymer ?
#
loop_
_entity_poly.entity_id
_entity_poly.type
_entity_poly.pdbx_seq_one_letter_code
_entity_poly.pdbx_strand_id
1 'polypeptide(L)'
;MPSAELAALELAPPSSGWALINRKGHLGPITLTVLTVAALLPFVFVFCRSLALPGGESLSLPEPLRDFGQMLDRSFTLDWIPPRDRSSILYLLLLPTGALFVCFTRLTLGVRVLGFRAILIAMGFKASGIFPSLSLMAFVVGTIVVIRPWFRAIRLPLFARIAVIMCLSATTMIGALLIAPWLRSEALWSVAFFPVIIMAMLAEGVAKTLEEDDVIAAAWRAAWTILLALTILLVDRFLAPIVYDFPELMVTELIAIVFIAEYMDVRLLEEWPSRLSRWVAGAQAWHAPRAKIAVVRNHDSNGFIGRLGPQAPRRYRKRSVQRPVDALRGQGFEVKVLEGDMTLLKELASYLPPEPRRGTPGGLVLNLATGVQGEGRLAHVPAMLEMAGIAYTGPGPVAQAHMADRLMLLNVLGQASLTVPWCRVIFEDAVPVDLEFPLAVRARYEPDGGRIVVRKARGLSAAVREIRRTYGQPAVAEEVVQGRRIHVALLGNETIECLPLVESPPEAEARLCPAPLDEAEMKRIRACARRAFAAAGCRDYARVDVRLSTRGEPVVVDVRWADLFERKGPFLTAAQAAGYTLPTLLRRILDEAARRYVASASEEPKPAKRVKDSNVVSLAERRAAAE
;
A
#
# COMPACT_ATOMS: atom_id res chain seq x y z
N MET A 1 -1.91 14.82 24.39
CA MET A 1 -1.11 15.39 23.27
C MET A 1 -1.36 14.50 22.07
N PRO A 2 -1.81 15.00 20.91
CA PRO A 2 -1.93 14.18 19.73
C PRO A 2 -0.52 13.83 19.27
N SER A 3 -0.21 12.55 19.13
CA SER A 3 1.10 12.08 18.72
C SER A 3 1.41 12.57 17.30
N ALA A 4 2.42 13.39 17.20
CA ALA A 4 3.00 13.87 15.95
C ALA A 4 3.56 12.75 15.05
N GLU A 5 3.63 11.53 15.57
CA GLU A 5 4.37 10.41 14.98
C GLU A 5 3.62 9.63 13.90
N LEU A 6 2.29 9.52 13.99
CA LEU A 6 1.52 8.99 12.85
C LEU A 6 1.35 10.02 11.74
N ALA A 7 1.39 11.31 12.09
CA ALA A 7 1.51 12.39 11.10
C ALA A 7 2.88 12.36 10.42
N ALA A 8 3.94 11.88 11.07
CA ALA A 8 5.27 11.74 10.50
C ALA A 8 5.38 10.59 9.47
N LEU A 9 4.49 9.60 9.48
CA LEU A 9 4.36 8.60 8.42
C LEU A 9 3.83 9.19 7.11
N GLU A 10 3.12 10.32 7.18
CA GLU A 10 2.64 11.05 6.00
C GLU A 10 3.41 12.34 5.73
N LEU A 11 4.04 12.93 6.75
CA LEU A 11 4.56 14.29 6.69
C LEU A 11 5.73 14.47 7.67
N ALA A 12 6.93 14.20 7.23
CA ALA A 12 8.01 15.10 7.60
C ALA A 12 7.79 16.35 6.73
N PRO A 13 7.39 17.52 7.28
CA PRO A 13 7.36 18.71 6.47
C PRO A 13 8.78 18.97 5.98
N PRO A 14 8.97 19.23 4.68
CA PRO A 14 10.28 19.67 4.21
C PRO A 14 10.58 20.97 4.93
N SER A 15 11.66 20.99 5.64
CA SER A 15 12.22 22.20 6.24
C SER A 15 12.47 23.20 5.12
N SER A 16 11.64 24.25 5.03
CA SER A 16 11.65 25.37 4.10
C SER A 16 11.43 25.04 2.60
N GLY A 17 10.59 25.83 1.92
CA GLY A 17 10.23 25.64 0.50
C GLY A 17 11.41 25.63 -0.49
N TRP A 18 12.59 26.08 -0.12
CA TRP A 18 13.82 26.02 -0.91
C TRP A 18 14.52 24.64 -0.85
N ALA A 19 14.31 23.83 0.19
CA ALA A 19 14.85 22.48 0.29
C ALA A 19 14.16 21.50 -0.68
N LEU A 20 12.96 21.84 -1.16
CA LEU A 20 12.22 21.03 -2.13
C LEU A 20 12.84 21.08 -3.53
N ILE A 21 13.46 22.20 -3.90
CA ILE A 21 14.14 22.38 -5.19
C ILE A 21 15.51 21.70 -5.19
N ASN A 22 16.08 21.46 -4.02
CA ASN A 22 17.44 20.92 -3.85
C ASN A 22 17.47 19.39 -3.64
N ARG A 23 16.37 18.66 -3.95
CA ARG A 23 16.40 17.20 -4.04
C ARG A 23 17.34 16.81 -5.18
N LYS A 24 18.43 16.11 -4.84
CA LYS A 24 19.29 15.47 -5.84
C LYS A 24 18.41 14.51 -6.65
N GLY A 25 18.15 14.86 -7.91
CA GLY A 25 17.51 13.95 -8.85
C GLY A 25 18.35 12.67 -8.98
N HIS A 26 17.72 11.58 -9.32
CA HIS A 26 18.41 10.30 -9.52
C HIS A 26 19.26 10.28 -10.80
N LEU A 27 19.14 11.30 -11.65
CA LEU A 27 19.92 11.44 -12.88
C LEU A 27 21.38 11.77 -12.55
N GLY A 28 22.28 10.96 -13.05
CA GLY A 28 23.72 11.23 -12.95
C GLY A 28 24.08 12.55 -13.66
N PRO A 29 25.20 13.21 -13.26
CA PRO A 29 25.57 14.52 -13.79
C PRO A 29 25.74 14.51 -15.32
N ILE A 30 26.22 13.41 -15.90
CA ILE A 30 26.37 13.26 -17.36
C ILE A 30 24.99 13.26 -18.03
N THR A 31 24.03 12.48 -17.51
CA THR A 31 22.67 12.39 -18.07
C THR A 31 21.97 13.73 -17.99
N LEU A 32 22.12 14.45 -16.86
CA LEU A 32 21.56 15.79 -16.68
C LEU A 32 22.14 16.79 -17.70
N THR A 33 23.46 16.77 -17.90
CA THR A 33 24.12 17.63 -18.90
C THR A 33 23.61 17.34 -20.30
N VAL A 34 23.52 16.06 -20.68
CA VAL A 34 22.99 15.63 -22.00
C VAL A 34 21.55 16.11 -22.18
N LEU A 35 20.67 15.91 -21.20
CA LEU A 35 19.28 16.37 -21.26
C LEU A 35 19.18 17.90 -21.34
N THR A 36 20.01 18.62 -20.59
CA THR A 36 20.01 20.10 -20.63
C THR A 36 20.46 20.60 -22.01
N VAL A 37 21.51 20.03 -22.58
CA VAL A 37 21.97 20.37 -23.93
C VAL A 37 20.90 20.03 -24.95
N ALA A 38 20.30 18.85 -24.88
CA ALA A 38 19.23 18.43 -25.79
C ALA A 38 17.97 19.32 -25.67
N ALA A 39 17.67 19.86 -24.49
CA ALA A 39 16.55 20.81 -24.29
C ALA A 39 16.82 22.18 -24.91
N LEU A 40 18.08 22.62 -24.92
CA LEU A 40 18.47 23.91 -25.46
C LEU A 40 18.69 23.89 -26.98
N LEU A 41 19.04 22.72 -27.54
CA LEU A 41 19.33 22.56 -28.95
C LEU A 41 18.21 23.05 -29.89
N PRO A 42 16.90 22.73 -29.64
CA PRO A 42 15.81 23.25 -30.47
C PRO A 42 15.73 24.76 -30.51
N PHE A 43 16.01 25.45 -29.39
CA PHE A 43 16.02 26.92 -29.37
C PHE A 43 17.14 27.50 -30.27
N VAL A 44 18.29 26.86 -30.32
CA VAL A 44 19.38 27.24 -31.22
C VAL A 44 18.94 27.05 -32.68
N PHE A 45 18.26 25.95 -32.98
CA PHE A 45 17.71 25.72 -34.34
C PHE A 45 16.64 26.76 -34.71
N VAL A 46 15.68 27.03 -33.81
CA VAL A 46 14.65 28.07 -33.99
C VAL A 46 15.33 29.42 -34.25
N PHE A 47 16.33 29.76 -33.45
CA PHE A 47 17.09 31.00 -33.64
C PHE A 47 17.78 31.06 -34.98
N CYS A 48 18.50 30.01 -35.38
CA CYS A 48 19.16 29.94 -36.69
C CYS A 48 18.16 30.03 -37.85
N ARG A 49 17.00 29.37 -37.76
CA ARG A 49 15.94 29.43 -38.77
C ARG A 49 15.30 30.83 -38.82
N SER A 50 15.00 31.44 -37.68
CA SER A 50 14.37 32.77 -37.62
C SER A 50 15.24 33.88 -38.23
N LEU A 51 16.56 33.70 -38.17
CA LEU A 51 17.50 34.61 -38.80
C LEU A 51 17.55 34.46 -40.35
N ALA A 52 17.11 33.32 -40.89
CA ALA A 52 17.10 33.02 -42.32
C ALA A 52 15.77 33.43 -43.00
N LEU A 53 14.70 33.73 -42.23
CA LEU A 53 13.40 34.12 -42.77
C LEU A 53 13.45 35.50 -43.40
N PRO A 54 12.80 35.72 -44.58
CA PRO A 54 12.75 36.99 -45.27
C PRO A 54 11.83 37.99 -44.55
N GLY A 55 12.34 38.71 -43.62
CA GLY A 55 11.59 39.70 -42.82
C GLY A 55 12.34 40.19 -41.59
N GLY A 56 13.47 39.61 -41.25
CA GLY A 56 14.36 40.06 -40.19
C GLY A 56 15.22 41.20 -40.73
N GLU A 57 14.99 42.41 -40.26
CA GLU A 57 15.82 43.55 -40.58
C GLU A 57 17.31 43.23 -40.32
N SER A 58 18.07 43.16 -41.40
CA SER A 58 19.49 43.40 -41.53
C SER A 58 20.42 43.23 -40.31
N LEU A 59 20.50 42.05 -39.75
CA LEU A 59 21.77 41.59 -39.19
C LEU A 59 22.57 41.01 -40.33
N SER A 60 23.72 41.62 -40.69
CA SER A 60 24.67 41.11 -41.68
C SER A 60 25.34 39.84 -41.16
N LEU A 61 24.62 38.73 -41.27
CA LEU A 61 25.14 37.41 -40.90
C LEU A 61 26.14 36.93 -41.94
N PRO A 62 27.19 36.21 -41.52
CA PRO A 62 28.10 35.53 -42.43
C PRO A 62 27.31 34.55 -43.33
N GLU A 63 27.61 34.53 -44.65
CA GLU A 63 26.93 33.65 -45.61
C GLU A 63 26.75 32.21 -45.17
N PRO A 64 27.74 31.50 -44.55
CA PRO A 64 27.57 30.11 -44.13
C PRO A 64 26.50 29.89 -43.05
N LEU A 65 26.25 30.87 -42.18
CA LEU A 65 25.18 30.79 -41.17
C LEU A 65 23.79 30.97 -41.80
N ARG A 66 23.68 31.80 -42.80
CA ARG A 66 22.44 32.03 -43.54
C ARG A 66 22.07 30.80 -44.38
N ASP A 67 23.06 30.18 -45.06
CA ASP A 67 22.86 28.95 -45.83
C ASP A 67 22.47 27.77 -44.94
N PHE A 68 23.09 27.66 -43.76
CA PHE A 68 22.73 26.65 -42.76
C PHE A 68 21.30 26.86 -42.24
N GLY A 69 20.89 28.09 -41.93
CA GLY A 69 19.52 28.41 -41.56
C GLY A 69 18.49 28.06 -42.61
N GLN A 70 18.78 28.36 -43.91
CA GLN A 70 17.89 27.99 -45.03
C GLN A 70 17.83 26.48 -45.25
N MET A 71 18.92 25.76 -45.05
CA MET A 71 18.94 24.30 -45.12
C MET A 71 18.09 23.68 -44.02
N LEU A 72 18.16 24.19 -42.77
CA LEU A 72 17.34 23.76 -41.67
C LEU A 72 15.86 24.05 -41.93
N ASP A 73 15.53 25.23 -42.43
CA ASP A 73 14.15 25.60 -42.75
C ASP A 73 13.52 24.63 -43.76
N ARG A 74 14.23 24.31 -44.82
CA ARG A 74 13.79 23.33 -45.83
C ARG A 74 13.64 21.91 -45.28
N SER A 75 14.44 21.54 -44.29
CA SER A 75 14.47 20.18 -43.74
C SER A 75 13.43 19.96 -42.62
N PHE A 76 13.10 20.97 -41.87
CA PHE A 76 12.24 20.88 -40.65
C PHE A 76 10.90 21.61 -40.82
N THR A 77 10.51 22.07 -42.01
CA THR A 77 9.20 22.71 -42.23
C THR A 77 8.11 21.66 -42.47
N LEU A 78 6.90 21.93 -41.97
CA LEU A 78 5.70 21.16 -42.26
C LEU A 78 4.87 21.75 -43.42
N ASP A 79 5.38 22.75 -44.14
CA ASP A 79 4.65 23.47 -45.19
C ASP A 79 4.33 22.62 -46.43
N TRP A 80 5.05 21.54 -46.66
CA TRP A 80 4.80 20.57 -47.72
C TRP A 80 3.50 19.78 -47.56
N ILE A 81 2.84 19.89 -46.33
CA ILE A 81 1.65 19.14 -46.03
C ILE A 81 0.42 19.80 -46.67
N PRO A 82 -0.43 19.01 -47.37
CA PRO A 82 -1.63 19.52 -48.00
C PRO A 82 -2.55 20.21 -46.97
N PRO A 83 -3.21 21.32 -47.33
CA PRO A 83 -4.09 22.06 -46.41
C PRO A 83 -5.21 21.22 -45.77
N ARG A 84 -5.61 20.13 -46.42
CA ARG A 84 -6.60 19.17 -45.93
C ARG A 84 -6.15 18.42 -44.67
N ASP A 85 -4.86 18.15 -44.57
CA ASP A 85 -4.29 17.32 -43.52
C ASP A 85 -3.70 18.14 -42.37
N ARG A 86 -3.59 19.45 -42.53
CA ARG A 86 -3.06 20.38 -41.49
C ARG A 86 -3.85 20.26 -40.18
N SER A 87 -5.18 20.13 -40.24
CA SER A 87 -6.02 19.98 -39.05
C SER A 87 -5.65 18.71 -38.27
N SER A 88 -5.37 17.60 -38.94
CA SER A 88 -4.98 16.35 -38.31
C SER A 88 -3.65 16.46 -37.58
N ILE A 89 -2.70 17.20 -38.14
CA ILE A 89 -1.40 17.44 -37.50
C ILE A 89 -1.53 18.35 -36.28
N LEU A 90 -2.39 19.37 -36.33
CA LEU A 90 -2.67 20.23 -35.19
C LEU A 90 -3.29 19.45 -34.01
N TYR A 91 -4.00 18.32 -34.24
CA TYR A 91 -4.41 17.41 -33.18
C TYR A 91 -3.25 16.59 -32.62
N LEU A 92 -2.29 16.21 -33.49
CA LEU A 92 -1.10 15.48 -33.05
C LEU A 92 -0.19 16.34 -32.17
N LEU A 93 -0.03 17.62 -32.51
CA LEU A 93 0.77 18.59 -31.74
C LEU A 93 0.17 18.89 -30.36
N LEU A 94 -1.14 18.74 -30.18
CA LEU A 94 -1.80 18.91 -28.88
C LEU A 94 -1.36 17.85 -27.86
N LEU A 95 -0.91 16.65 -28.29
CA LEU A 95 -0.57 15.56 -27.37
C LEU A 95 0.64 15.85 -26.48
N PRO A 96 1.81 16.26 -26.99
CA PRO A 96 2.96 16.57 -26.13
C PRO A 96 2.70 17.77 -25.23
N THR A 97 2.13 18.84 -25.76
CA THR A 97 1.74 20.02 -24.97
C THR A 97 0.74 19.66 -23.87
N GLY A 98 -0.29 18.87 -24.19
CA GLY A 98 -1.25 18.37 -23.23
C GLY A 98 -0.61 17.49 -22.15
N ALA A 99 0.32 16.60 -22.55
CA ALA A 99 1.05 15.75 -21.60
C ALA A 99 1.92 16.56 -20.64
N LEU A 100 2.59 17.60 -21.14
CA LEU A 100 3.37 18.54 -20.33
C LEU A 100 2.49 19.19 -19.24
N PHE A 101 1.32 19.73 -19.63
CA PHE A 101 0.39 20.37 -18.69
C PHE A 101 -0.21 19.39 -17.69
N VAL A 102 -0.55 18.16 -18.09
CA VAL A 102 -1.03 17.12 -17.17
C VAL A 102 0.05 16.74 -16.17
N CYS A 103 1.29 16.53 -16.61
CA CYS A 103 2.41 16.23 -15.73
C CYS A 103 2.69 17.38 -14.75
N PHE A 104 2.75 18.62 -15.25
CA PHE A 104 2.95 19.80 -14.41
C PHE A 104 1.84 19.94 -13.36
N THR A 105 0.57 19.85 -13.77
CA THR A 105 -0.57 19.99 -12.85
C THR A 105 -0.57 18.90 -11.77
N ARG A 106 -0.25 17.68 -12.15
CA ARG A 106 -0.28 16.54 -11.23
C ARG A 106 0.94 16.47 -10.30
N LEU A 107 2.14 16.69 -10.83
CA LEU A 107 3.39 16.54 -10.09
C LEU A 107 3.78 17.81 -9.36
N THR A 108 3.70 18.98 -10.04
CA THR A 108 4.14 20.25 -9.45
C THR A 108 3.04 20.90 -8.62
N LEU A 109 1.82 20.98 -9.14
CA LEU A 109 0.70 21.59 -8.40
C LEU A 109 0.05 20.62 -7.40
N GLY A 110 0.13 19.28 -7.63
CA GLY A 110 -0.47 18.29 -6.74
C GLY A 110 -1.98 18.09 -6.96
N VAL A 111 -2.55 18.64 -8.06
CA VAL A 111 -3.98 18.51 -8.33
C VAL A 111 -4.31 17.13 -8.88
N ARG A 112 -5.26 16.43 -8.25
CA ARG A 112 -5.71 15.11 -8.70
C ARG A 112 -6.72 15.26 -9.85
N VAL A 113 -6.24 15.09 -11.07
CA VAL A 113 -7.04 15.04 -12.30
C VAL A 113 -7.24 13.59 -12.76
N LEU A 114 -8.19 13.35 -13.68
CA LEU A 114 -8.43 12.04 -14.29
C LEU A 114 -7.29 11.59 -15.25
N GLY A 115 -6.08 12.09 -15.03
CA GLY A 115 -4.87 11.77 -15.81
C GLY A 115 -4.93 12.33 -17.23
N PHE A 116 -4.39 11.58 -18.19
CA PHE A 116 -4.31 12.01 -19.60
C PHE A 116 -5.66 12.17 -20.30
N ARG A 117 -6.78 11.83 -19.64
CA ARG A 117 -8.13 12.07 -20.18
C ARG A 117 -8.43 13.55 -20.42
N ALA A 118 -7.75 14.47 -19.71
CA ALA A 118 -7.83 15.89 -19.97
C ALA A 118 -7.45 16.26 -21.42
N ILE A 119 -6.42 15.60 -21.97
CA ILE A 119 -5.99 15.79 -23.36
C ILE A 119 -7.08 15.34 -24.34
N LEU A 120 -7.68 14.19 -24.06
CA LEU A 120 -8.76 13.65 -24.89
C LEU A 120 -9.98 14.57 -24.89
N ILE A 121 -10.32 15.16 -23.73
CA ILE A 121 -11.38 16.17 -23.63
C ILE A 121 -11.02 17.43 -24.41
N ALA A 122 -9.77 17.91 -24.31
CA ALA A 122 -9.28 19.06 -25.06
C ALA A 122 -9.35 18.82 -26.59
N MET A 123 -8.97 17.62 -27.04
CA MET A 123 -9.15 17.22 -28.45
C MET A 123 -10.61 17.26 -28.88
N GLY A 124 -11.52 16.79 -28.02
CA GLY A 124 -12.93 16.88 -28.28
C GLY A 124 -13.44 18.31 -28.38
N PHE A 125 -13.02 19.18 -27.47
CA PHE A 125 -13.34 20.59 -27.52
C PHE A 125 -12.82 21.29 -28.77
N LYS A 126 -11.64 20.90 -29.24
CA LYS A 126 -11.05 21.40 -30.48
C LYS A 126 -11.82 20.93 -31.73
N ALA A 127 -12.32 19.68 -31.71
CA ALA A 127 -13.04 19.08 -32.83
C ALA A 127 -14.48 19.58 -32.99
N SER A 128 -15.25 19.61 -31.89
CA SER A 128 -16.72 19.82 -31.92
C SER A 128 -17.15 21.10 -31.20
N GLY A 129 -16.20 21.85 -30.63
CA GLY A 129 -16.49 23.00 -29.77
C GLY A 129 -16.78 22.63 -28.32
N ILE A 130 -16.68 23.61 -27.42
CA ILE A 130 -16.74 23.38 -25.98
C ILE A 130 -18.13 22.93 -25.53
N PHE A 131 -19.19 23.65 -25.90
CA PHE A 131 -20.56 23.40 -25.44
C PHE A 131 -21.12 22.04 -25.95
N PRO A 132 -21.03 21.72 -27.25
CA PRO A 132 -21.51 20.43 -27.76
C PRO A 132 -20.76 19.24 -27.12
N SER A 133 -19.43 19.35 -26.98
CA SER A 133 -18.62 18.31 -26.35
C SER A 133 -18.96 18.09 -24.89
N LEU A 134 -19.18 19.18 -24.13
CA LEU A 134 -19.54 19.11 -22.72
C LEU A 134 -20.93 18.51 -22.50
N SER A 135 -21.92 18.90 -23.32
CA SER A 135 -23.26 18.35 -23.26
C SER A 135 -23.30 16.87 -23.61
N LEU A 136 -22.58 16.45 -24.65
CA LEU A 136 -22.45 15.05 -25.03
C LEU A 136 -21.76 14.24 -23.93
N MET A 137 -20.66 14.77 -23.39
CA MET A 137 -19.94 14.12 -22.29
C MET A 137 -20.83 13.93 -21.07
N ALA A 138 -21.59 14.96 -20.68
CA ALA A 138 -22.52 14.87 -19.56
C ALA A 138 -23.62 13.83 -19.81
N PHE A 139 -24.14 13.76 -21.04
CA PHE A 139 -25.18 12.80 -21.43
C PHE A 139 -24.66 11.35 -21.41
N VAL A 140 -23.50 11.07 -22.02
CA VAL A 140 -22.92 9.71 -22.06
C VAL A 140 -22.49 9.25 -20.66
N VAL A 141 -21.77 10.10 -19.92
CA VAL A 141 -21.35 9.79 -18.55
C VAL A 141 -22.56 9.61 -17.63
N GLY A 142 -23.58 10.48 -17.74
CA GLY A 142 -24.83 10.37 -17.00
C GLY A 142 -25.54 9.05 -17.25
N THR A 143 -25.68 8.66 -18.52
CA THR A 143 -26.28 7.37 -18.91
C THR A 143 -25.53 6.18 -18.28
N ILE A 144 -24.20 6.20 -18.33
CA ILE A 144 -23.37 5.12 -17.77
C ILE A 144 -23.48 5.07 -16.25
N VAL A 145 -23.52 6.23 -15.58
CA VAL A 145 -23.70 6.30 -14.12
C VAL A 145 -25.06 5.75 -13.70
N VAL A 146 -26.14 6.05 -14.45
CA VAL A 146 -27.50 5.55 -14.17
C VAL A 146 -27.59 4.04 -14.37
N ILE A 147 -26.99 3.49 -15.43
CA ILE A 147 -27.07 2.05 -15.76
C ILE A 147 -26.12 1.21 -14.90
N ARG A 148 -25.11 1.83 -14.31
CA ARG A 148 -24.06 1.19 -13.51
C ARG A 148 -24.56 0.25 -12.39
N PRO A 149 -25.61 0.54 -11.58
CA PRO A 149 -26.06 -0.37 -10.55
C PRO A 149 -26.43 -1.75 -11.10
N TRP A 150 -26.94 -1.81 -12.33
CA TRP A 150 -27.32 -3.05 -13.01
C TRP A 150 -26.08 -3.88 -13.41
N PHE A 151 -25.01 -3.23 -13.83
CA PHE A 151 -23.76 -3.91 -14.15
C PHE A 151 -23.02 -4.46 -12.91
N ARG A 152 -23.25 -3.88 -11.73
CA ARG A 152 -22.72 -4.42 -10.48
C ARG A 152 -23.36 -5.76 -10.10
N ALA A 153 -24.61 -6.00 -10.49
CA ALA A 153 -25.28 -7.26 -10.25
C ALA A 153 -24.69 -8.41 -11.11
N ILE A 154 -24.09 -8.06 -12.26
CA ILE A 154 -23.49 -9.01 -13.19
C ILE A 154 -21.97 -8.98 -13.01
N ARG A 155 -21.36 -10.08 -12.57
CA ARG A 155 -19.89 -10.21 -12.39
C ARG A 155 -19.19 -10.37 -13.74
N LEU A 156 -19.02 -9.27 -14.48
CA LEU A 156 -18.34 -9.28 -15.79
C LEU A 156 -16.81 -9.20 -15.63
N PRO A 157 -16.05 -10.01 -16.39
CA PRO A 157 -14.61 -9.85 -16.53
C PRO A 157 -14.27 -8.44 -17.07
N LEU A 158 -13.06 -7.94 -16.78
CA LEU A 158 -12.63 -6.59 -17.13
C LEU A 158 -12.83 -6.26 -18.63
N PHE A 159 -12.44 -7.17 -19.52
CA PHE A 159 -12.58 -6.97 -20.98
C PHE A 159 -14.05 -6.89 -21.42
N ALA A 160 -14.91 -7.76 -20.87
CA ALA A 160 -16.34 -7.74 -21.17
C ALA A 160 -16.98 -6.44 -20.68
N ARG A 161 -16.58 -5.93 -19.51
CA ARG A 161 -17.06 -4.66 -18.97
C ARG A 161 -16.70 -3.48 -19.87
N ILE A 162 -15.44 -3.41 -20.34
CA ILE A 162 -14.99 -2.38 -21.27
C ILE A 162 -15.77 -2.45 -22.58
N ALA A 163 -15.95 -3.65 -23.14
CA ALA A 163 -16.73 -3.84 -24.38
C ALA A 163 -18.18 -3.37 -24.23
N VAL A 164 -18.84 -3.68 -23.12
CA VAL A 164 -20.21 -3.23 -22.84
C VAL A 164 -20.27 -1.70 -22.70
N ILE A 165 -19.32 -1.07 -22.01
CA ILE A 165 -19.25 0.40 -21.89
C ILE A 165 -19.03 1.03 -23.27
N MET A 166 -18.19 0.47 -24.14
CA MET A 166 -17.98 0.94 -25.50
C MET A 166 -19.28 0.83 -26.34
N CYS A 167 -19.94 -0.32 -26.30
CA CYS A 167 -21.21 -0.51 -27.00
C CYS A 167 -22.29 0.45 -26.49
N LEU A 168 -22.39 0.63 -25.17
CA LEU A 168 -23.35 1.55 -24.56
C LEU A 168 -23.06 3.00 -24.95
N SER A 169 -21.79 3.41 -24.96
CA SER A 169 -21.37 4.74 -25.41
C SER A 169 -21.75 4.97 -26.88
N ALA A 170 -21.49 3.99 -27.76
CA ALA A 170 -21.85 4.07 -29.16
C ALA A 170 -23.38 4.16 -29.36
N THR A 171 -24.14 3.32 -28.65
CA THR A 171 -25.61 3.34 -28.70
C THR A 171 -26.17 4.67 -28.22
N THR A 172 -25.62 5.23 -27.14
CA THR A 172 -26.01 6.53 -26.60
C THR A 172 -25.74 7.66 -27.60
N MET A 173 -24.57 7.63 -28.28
CA MET A 173 -24.21 8.59 -29.31
C MET A 173 -25.13 8.50 -30.54
N ILE A 174 -25.43 7.27 -31.00
CA ILE A 174 -26.38 7.06 -32.09
C ILE A 174 -27.79 7.56 -31.67
N GLY A 175 -28.20 7.28 -30.44
CA GLY A 175 -29.46 7.81 -29.89
C GLY A 175 -29.51 9.33 -29.91
N ALA A 176 -28.43 10.00 -29.54
CA ALA A 176 -28.34 11.45 -29.62
C ALA A 176 -28.45 11.98 -31.04
N LEU A 177 -27.84 11.30 -32.03
CA LEU A 177 -27.97 11.65 -33.46
C LEU A 177 -29.37 11.46 -33.98
N LEU A 178 -30.08 10.42 -33.54
CA LEU A 178 -31.50 10.19 -33.95
C LEU A 178 -32.44 11.27 -33.39
N ILE A 179 -32.13 11.86 -32.26
CA ILE A 179 -32.91 12.93 -31.63
C ILE A 179 -32.55 14.31 -32.19
N ALA A 180 -31.34 14.47 -32.77
CA ALA A 180 -30.82 15.75 -33.29
C ALA A 180 -31.79 16.50 -34.23
N PRO A 181 -32.48 15.85 -35.20
CA PRO A 181 -33.41 16.52 -36.08
C PRO A 181 -34.60 17.12 -35.34
N TRP A 182 -35.09 16.44 -34.27
CA TRP A 182 -36.21 16.90 -33.46
C TRP A 182 -35.89 18.13 -32.61
N LEU A 183 -34.63 18.25 -32.18
CA LEU A 183 -34.13 19.37 -31.39
C LEU A 183 -33.61 20.54 -32.24
N ARG A 184 -33.62 20.41 -33.58
CA ARG A 184 -33.08 21.41 -34.53
C ARG A 184 -31.68 21.92 -34.14
N SER A 185 -30.83 21.07 -33.55
CA SER A 185 -29.54 21.44 -33.02
C SER A 185 -28.43 20.98 -33.96
N GLU A 186 -27.84 21.93 -34.71
CA GLU A 186 -26.65 21.65 -35.53
C GLU A 186 -25.48 21.14 -34.70
N ALA A 187 -25.41 21.54 -33.44
CA ALA A 187 -24.36 21.11 -32.51
C ALA A 187 -24.32 19.58 -32.27
N LEU A 188 -25.46 18.90 -32.39
CA LEU A 188 -25.55 17.45 -32.25
C LEU A 188 -25.01 16.68 -33.45
N TRP A 189 -24.93 17.30 -34.63
CA TRP A 189 -24.35 16.67 -35.82
C TRP A 189 -22.81 16.49 -35.68
N SER A 190 -22.17 17.34 -34.91
CA SER A 190 -20.74 17.23 -34.62
C SER A 190 -20.37 16.03 -33.73
N VAL A 191 -21.36 15.41 -33.09
CA VAL A 191 -21.23 14.19 -32.27
C VAL A 191 -20.63 13.03 -33.06
N ALA A 192 -20.93 12.92 -34.35
CA ALA A 192 -20.42 11.86 -35.22
C ALA A 192 -18.87 11.86 -35.33
N PHE A 193 -18.25 13.00 -35.10
CA PHE A 193 -16.78 13.14 -35.15
C PHE A 193 -16.09 12.85 -33.83
N PHE A 194 -16.85 12.59 -32.76
CA PHE A 194 -16.26 12.31 -31.45
C PHE A 194 -15.88 10.83 -31.35
N PRO A 195 -14.61 10.48 -31.13
CA PRO A 195 -14.22 9.08 -31.08
C PRO A 195 -14.92 8.36 -29.91
N VAL A 196 -15.68 7.33 -30.21
CA VAL A 196 -16.41 6.49 -29.21
C VAL A 196 -15.48 5.96 -28.13
N ILE A 197 -14.25 5.62 -28.50
CA ILE A 197 -13.20 5.12 -27.60
C ILE A 197 -12.88 6.16 -26.50
N ILE A 198 -12.80 7.44 -26.88
CA ILE A 198 -12.50 8.53 -25.94
C ILE A 198 -13.61 8.63 -24.88
N MET A 199 -14.87 8.60 -25.35
CA MET A 199 -16.03 8.67 -24.48
C MET A 199 -16.13 7.45 -23.55
N ALA A 200 -15.86 6.25 -24.05
CA ALA A 200 -15.83 5.03 -23.26
C ALA A 200 -14.74 5.06 -22.18
N MET A 201 -13.53 5.50 -22.54
CA MET A 201 -12.42 5.64 -21.57
C MET A 201 -12.70 6.70 -20.51
N LEU A 202 -13.34 7.80 -20.89
CA LEU A 202 -13.72 8.86 -19.96
C LEU A 202 -14.78 8.34 -18.97
N ALA A 203 -15.82 7.71 -19.48
CA ALA A 203 -16.92 7.17 -18.71
C ALA A 203 -16.47 6.06 -17.74
N GLU A 204 -15.58 5.16 -18.18
CA GLU A 204 -14.95 4.17 -17.30
C GLU A 204 -14.14 4.85 -16.19
N GLY A 205 -13.39 5.91 -16.52
CA GLY A 205 -12.62 6.66 -15.55
C GLY A 205 -13.47 7.33 -14.48
N VAL A 206 -14.58 7.97 -14.88
CA VAL A 206 -15.54 8.57 -13.94
C VAL A 206 -16.20 7.47 -13.11
N ALA A 207 -16.63 6.37 -13.74
CA ALA A 207 -17.23 5.24 -13.04
C ALA A 207 -16.27 4.64 -11.99
N LYS A 208 -15.00 4.48 -12.32
CA LYS A 208 -13.98 3.98 -11.38
C LYS A 208 -13.77 4.97 -10.22
N THR A 209 -13.69 6.27 -10.50
CA THR A 209 -13.51 7.29 -9.46
C THR A 209 -14.71 7.34 -8.50
N LEU A 210 -15.93 7.17 -9.01
CA LEU A 210 -17.13 7.03 -8.19
C LEU A 210 -17.16 5.74 -7.34
N GLU A 211 -16.36 4.71 -7.71
CA GLU A 211 -16.21 3.49 -6.90
C GLU A 211 -15.22 3.66 -5.75
N GLU A 212 -14.17 4.40 -5.99
CA GLU A 212 -13.06 4.58 -5.07
C GLU A 212 -13.27 5.74 -4.10
N ASP A 213 -13.98 6.79 -4.53
CA ASP A 213 -14.16 8.04 -3.80
C ASP A 213 -15.66 8.39 -3.58
N ASP A 214 -15.88 9.39 -2.73
CA ASP A 214 -17.18 10.01 -2.56
C ASP A 214 -17.61 10.79 -3.82
N VAL A 215 -18.92 10.92 -4.04
CA VAL A 215 -19.49 11.62 -5.21
C VAL A 215 -18.95 13.04 -5.35
N ILE A 216 -18.76 13.75 -4.24
CA ILE A 216 -18.22 15.12 -4.21
C ILE A 216 -16.78 15.15 -4.69
N ALA A 217 -15.94 14.21 -4.24
CA ALA A 217 -14.54 14.11 -4.66
C ALA A 217 -14.41 13.75 -6.16
N ALA A 218 -15.30 12.88 -6.65
CA ALA A 218 -15.37 12.53 -8.08
C ALA A 218 -15.78 13.74 -8.93
N ALA A 219 -16.78 14.52 -8.49
CA ALA A 219 -17.22 15.76 -9.17
C ALA A 219 -16.09 16.81 -9.22
N TRP A 220 -15.34 17.00 -8.15
CA TRP A 220 -14.18 17.90 -8.11
C TRP A 220 -13.06 17.46 -9.06
N ARG A 221 -12.74 16.16 -9.11
CA ARG A 221 -11.75 15.64 -10.08
C ARG A 221 -12.19 15.85 -11.52
N ALA A 222 -13.48 15.65 -11.81
CA ALA A 222 -14.03 15.92 -13.11
C ALA A 222 -13.95 17.42 -13.47
N ALA A 223 -14.33 18.32 -12.55
CA ALA A 223 -14.25 19.76 -12.73
C ALA A 223 -12.81 20.24 -13.00
N TRP A 224 -11.84 19.77 -12.22
CA TRP A 224 -10.42 20.08 -12.45
C TRP A 224 -9.91 19.52 -13.78
N THR A 225 -10.38 18.34 -14.19
CA THR A 225 -10.00 17.74 -15.47
C THR A 225 -10.54 18.56 -16.64
N ILE A 226 -11.79 19.06 -16.54
CA ILE A 226 -12.39 19.96 -17.54
C ILE A 226 -11.64 21.28 -17.58
N LEU A 227 -11.35 21.88 -16.42
CA LEU A 227 -10.58 23.12 -16.33
C LEU A 227 -9.20 22.96 -16.97
N LEU A 228 -8.50 21.85 -16.69
CA LEU A 228 -7.22 21.54 -17.31
C LEU A 228 -7.36 21.36 -18.83
N ALA A 229 -8.40 20.70 -19.31
CA ALA A 229 -8.66 20.55 -20.74
C ALA A 229 -8.90 21.91 -21.44
N LEU A 230 -9.61 22.83 -20.78
CA LEU A 230 -9.80 24.20 -21.28
C LEU A 230 -8.47 24.99 -21.28
N THR A 231 -7.65 24.81 -20.26
CA THR A 231 -6.31 25.43 -20.20
C THR A 231 -5.43 24.91 -21.33
N ILE A 232 -5.41 23.58 -21.57
CA ILE A 232 -4.67 22.97 -22.67
C ILE A 232 -5.16 23.54 -24.00
N LEU A 233 -6.47 23.63 -24.22
CA LEU A 233 -7.05 24.19 -25.45
C LEU A 233 -6.66 25.66 -25.64
N LEU A 234 -6.68 26.45 -24.57
CA LEU A 234 -6.29 27.87 -24.62
C LEU A 234 -4.80 28.03 -24.98
N VAL A 235 -3.94 27.24 -24.35
CA VAL A 235 -2.50 27.27 -24.63
C VAL A 235 -2.20 26.76 -26.04
N ASP A 236 -2.87 25.69 -26.47
CA ASP A 236 -2.74 25.16 -27.82
C ASP A 236 -3.06 26.21 -28.90
N ARG A 237 -4.05 27.07 -28.64
CA ARG A 237 -4.39 28.14 -29.59
C ARG A 237 -3.21 29.09 -29.89
N PHE A 238 -2.33 29.29 -28.91
CA PHE A 238 -1.14 30.16 -29.08
C PHE A 238 0.11 29.36 -29.45
N LEU A 239 0.26 28.16 -28.91
CA LEU A 239 1.48 27.36 -29.06
C LEU A 239 1.46 26.51 -30.33
N ALA A 240 0.28 26.01 -30.77
CA ALA A 240 0.20 25.15 -31.93
C ALA A 240 0.71 25.78 -33.24
N PRO A 241 0.46 27.07 -33.54
CA PRO A 241 1.07 27.72 -34.70
C PRO A 241 2.60 27.74 -34.61
N ILE A 242 3.14 28.06 -33.43
CA ILE A 242 4.58 28.15 -33.19
C ILE A 242 5.24 26.78 -33.35
N VAL A 243 4.64 25.72 -32.78
CA VAL A 243 5.16 24.35 -32.89
C VAL A 243 4.95 23.79 -34.31
N TYR A 244 3.93 24.25 -35.03
CA TYR A 244 3.75 23.91 -36.43
C TYR A 244 4.87 24.48 -37.30
N ASP A 245 5.24 25.75 -37.10
CA ASP A 245 6.33 26.42 -37.78
C ASP A 245 7.71 25.89 -37.34
N PHE A 246 7.83 25.48 -36.08
CA PHE A 246 9.06 25.00 -35.44
C PHE A 246 8.85 23.65 -34.74
N PRO A 247 8.67 22.54 -35.47
CA PRO A 247 8.35 21.23 -34.88
C PRO A 247 9.47 20.67 -33.98
N GLU A 248 10.68 21.15 -34.07
CA GLU A 248 11.79 20.83 -33.18
C GLU A 248 11.52 21.15 -31.72
N LEU A 249 10.62 22.08 -31.41
CA LEU A 249 10.22 22.45 -30.05
C LEU A 249 9.52 21.29 -29.30
N MET A 250 8.98 20.30 -30.01
CA MET A 250 8.42 19.08 -29.38
C MET A 250 9.47 18.30 -28.58
N VAL A 251 10.75 18.36 -28.98
CA VAL A 251 11.85 17.73 -28.23
C VAL A 251 12.03 18.44 -26.88
N THR A 252 11.91 19.75 -26.87
CA THR A 252 11.96 20.54 -25.62
C THR A 252 10.80 20.21 -24.68
N GLU A 253 9.57 20.04 -25.21
CA GLU A 253 8.40 19.61 -24.42
C GLU A 253 8.63 18.23 -23.79
N LEU A 254 9.16 17.28 -24.56
CA LEU A 254 9.49 15.94 -24.09
C LEU A 254 10.50 16.00 -22.92
N ILE A 255 11.56 16.76 -23.08
CA ILE A 255 12.61 16.89 -22.06
C ILE A 255 12.06 17.63 -20.83
N ALA A 256 11.21 18.65 -21.03
CA ALA A 256 10.54 19.35 -19.94
C ALA A 256 9.66 18.41 -19.10
N ILE A 257 8.96 17.46 -19.74
CA ILE A 257 8.19 16.42 -19.01
C ILE A 257 9.12 15.59 -18.13
N VAL A 258 10.27 15.15 -18.65
CA VAL A 258 11.27 14.38 -17.89
C VAL A 258 11.79 15.21 -16.71
N PHE A 259 12.10 16.48 -16.98
CA PHE A 259 12.61 17.39 -15.94
C PHE A 259 11.57 17.65 -14.84
N ILE A 260 10.32 17.88 -15.20
CA ILE A 260 9.21 18.02 -14.24
C ILE A 260 9.05 16.74 -13.41
N ALA A 261 9.08 15.58 -14.04
CA ALA A 261 8.93 14.31 -13.35
C ALA A 261 10.06 14.04 -12.36
N GLU A 262 11.29 14.45 -12.67
CA GLU A 262 12.46 14.17 -11.84
C GLU A 262 12.69 15.22 -10.73
N TYR A 263 12.49 16.51 -11.05
CA TYR A 263 12.88 17.62 -10.16
C TYR A 263 11.71 18.42 -9.57
N MET A 264 10.52 18.34 -10.18
CA MET A 264 9.39 19.19 -9.81
C MET A 264 8.19 18.42 -9.23
N ASP A 265 8.39 17.21 -8.70
CA ASP A 265 7.35 16.49 -7.92
C ASP A 265 7.23 17.12 -6.50
N VAL A 266 6.79 18.37 -6.47
CA VAL A 266 6.76 19.20 -5.26
C VAL A 266 5.38 19.21 -4.62
N ARG A 267 4.32 18.97 -5.39
CA ARG A 267 2.90 19.05 -4.97
C ARG A 267 2.58 20.32 -4.18
N LEU A 268 2.90 21.47 -4.75
CA LEU A 268 2.83 22.80 -4.10
C LEU A 268 1.50 23.05 -3.36
N LEU A 269 0.37 22.63 -3.94
CA LEU A 269 -0.95 22.88 -3.35
C LEU A 269 -1.31 21.90 -2.22
N GLU A 270 -0.71 20.72 -2.18
CA GLU A 270 -0.85 19.79 -1.06
C GLU A 270 -0.03 20.25 0.16
N GLU A 271 1.10 20.89 -0.08
CA GLU A 271 2.05 21.32 0.97
C GLU A 271 1.81 22.75 1.49
N TRP A 272 1.02 23.57 0.79
CA TRP A 272 0.79 24.96 1.19
C TRP A 272 -0.28 25.06 2.28
N PRO A 273 0.04 25.55 3.49
CA PRO A 273 -0.88 25.59 4.63
C PRO A 273 -1.96 26.68 4.53
N SER A 274 -2.12 27.38 3.39
CA SER A 274 -3.03 28.48 3.22
C SER A 274 -4.50 28.05 3.04
N ARG A 275 -5.44 28.94 3.39
CA ARG A 275 -6.87 28.74 3.12
C ARG A 275 -7.17 28.54 1.62
N LEU A 276 -6.34 29.13 0.74
CA LEU A 276 -6.46 29.05 -0.70
C LEU A 276 -6.13 27.64 -1.20
N SER A 277 -5.09 27.00 -0.67
CA SER A 277 -4.72 25.63 -1.02
C SER A 277 -5.84 24.65 -0.66
N ARG A 278 -6.53 24.87 0.47
CA ARG A 278 -7.69 24.08 0.86
C ARG A 278 -8.86 24.25 -0.12
N TRP A 279 -9.05 25.46 -0.64
CA TRP A 279 -10.11 25.73 -1.62
C TRP A 279 -9.77 25.18 -3.01
N VAL A 280 -8.53 25.32 -3.46
CA VAL A 280 -8.03 24.84 -4.77
C VAL A 280 -7.87 23.31 -4.80
N ALA A 281 -7.47 22.69 -3.69
CA ALA A 281 -7.45 21.24 -3.56
C ALA A 281 -8.87 20.62 -3.49
N GLY A 282 -9.89 21.47 -3.37
CA GLY A 282 -11.30 21.10 -3.38
C GLY A 282 -11.71 20.24 -2.21
N ALA A 283 -12.75 19.44 -2.39
CA ALA A 283 -13.23 18.53 -1.35
C ALA A 283 -12.16 17.51 -0.88
N GLN A 284 -11.05 17.39 -1.59
CA GLN A 284 -9.88 16.61 -1.14
C GLN A 284 -9.18 17.26 0.05
N ALA A 285 -9.25 18.58 0.19
CA ALA A 285 -8.68 19.31 1.33
C ALA A 285 -9.62 19.46 2.53
N TRP A 286 -10.86 19.03 2.38
CA TRP A 286 -11.76 18.88 3.53
C TRP A 286 -11.31 17.76 4.46
N HIS A 287 -10.38 16.94 3.99
CA HIS A 287 -9.72 15.94 4.80
C HIS A 287 -8.22 16.24 4.66
N ALA A 288 -7.59 16.81 5.70
CA ALA A 288 -6.14 16.62 5.89
C ALA A 288 -5.84 15.17 5.51
N PRO A 289 -4.77 14.86 4.74
CA PRO A 289 -4.52 13.50 4.29
C PRO A 289 -4.67 12.59 5.50
N ARG A 290 -5.75 11.81 5.52
CA ARG A 290 -6.01 10.91 6.64
C ARG A 290 -4.99 9.82 6.51
N ALA A 291 -4.23 9.58 7.58
CA ALA A 291 -3.31 8.47 7.59
C ALA A 291 -4.05 7.20 7.17
N LYS A 292 -3.53 6.53 6.14
CA LYS A 292 -4.16 5.36 5.55
C LYS A 292 -3.81 4.11 6.32
N ILE A 293 -4.82 3.36 6.72
CA ILE A 293 -4.67 2.08 7.40
C ILE A 293 -5.35 0.99 6.57
N ALA A 294 -4.58 -0.01 6.15
CA ALA A 294 -5.14 -1.24 5.60
C ALA A 294 -5.30 -2.27 6.71
N VAL A 295 -6.52 -2.74 6.94
CA VAL A 295 -6.78 -3.85 7.87
C VAL A 295 -6.78 -5.15 7.08
N VAL A 296 -5.74 -5.96 7.24
CA VAL A 296 -5.59 -7.22 6.52
C VAL A 296 -6.08 -8.38 7.39
N ARG A 297 -6.98 -9.19 6.84
CA ARG A 297 -7.58 -10.34 7.50
C ARG A 297 -7.65 -11.55 6.55
N ASN A 298 -7.94 -12.74 7.06
CA ASN A 298 -8.30 -13.90 6.27
C ASN A 298 -9.75 -14.27 6.54
N HIS A 299 -10.56 -14.36 5.50
CA HIS A 299 -11.92 -14.86 5.54
C HIS A 299 -12.24 -15.81 4.40
N ASP A 300 -11.93 -15.39 3.17
CA ASP A 300 -12.24 -16.15 1.98
C ASP A 300 -11.10 -17.08 1.60
N SER A 301 -11.43 -18.13 0.83
CA SER A 301 -10.53 -19.20 0.45
C SER A 301 -9.95 -19.01 -0.95
N ASN A 302 -9.90 -17.78 -1.45
CA ASN A 302 -9.32 -17.50 -2.76
C ASN A 302 -7.86 -17.98 -2.77
N GLY A 303 -7.54 -18.87 -3.70
CA GLY A 303 -6.22 -19.47 -3.79
C GLY A 303 -6.01 -20.70 -2.88
N PHE A 304 -7.06 -21.20 -2.20
CA PHE A 304 -6.94 -22.44 -1.44
C PHE A 304 -6.71 -23.65 -2.37
N ILE A 305 -5.65 -24.38 -2.08
CA ILE A 305 -5.29 -25.62 -2.77
C ILE A 305 -5.29 -26.75 -1.75
N GLY A 306 -6.28 -27.64 -1.80
CA GLY A 306 -6.46 -28.70 -0.80
C GLY A 306 -5.25 -29.61 -0.59
N ARG A 307 -4.38 -29.76 -1.60
CA ARG A 307 -3.14 -30.56 -1.51
C ARG A 307 -2.06 -29.93 -0.63
N LEU A 308 -2.14 -28.62 -0.32
CA LEU A 308 -1.18 -27.91 0.53
C LEU A 308 -1.57 -27.92 2.03
N GLY A 309 -2.47 -28.79 2.41
CA GLY A 309 -2.93 -28.94 3.78
C GLY A 309 -4.30 -28.31 4.06
N PRO A 310 -4.81 -28.45 5.27
CA PRO A 310 -6.10 -27.92 5.65
C PRO A 310 -6.10 -26.39 5.67
N GLN A 311 -7.28 -25.82 5.44
CA GLN A 311 -7.48 -24.40 5.54
C GLN A 311 -7.34 -23.92 6.99
N ALA A 312 -6.82 -22.70 7.18
CA ALA A 312 -6.69 -22.10 8.50
C ALA A 312 -8.04 -22.10 9.25
N PRO A 313 -8.09 -22.59 10.50
CA PRO A 313 -9.34 -22.73 11.26
C PRO A 313 -9.89 -21.37 11.70
N ARG A 314 -9.01 -20.40 11.97
CA ARG A 314 -9.41 -19.06 12.42
C ARG A 314 -9.60 -18.15 11.22
N ARG A 315 -10.86 -17.71 11.03
CA ARG A 315 -11.26 -16.77 9.98
C ARG A 315 -11.97 -15.58 10.58
N TYR A 316 -11.47 -14.39 10.26
CA TYR A 316 -12.11 -13.16 10.71
C TYR A 316 -13.21 -12.74 9.73
N ARG A 317 -14.47 -12.98 10.06
CA ARG A 317 -15.61 -12.47 9.29
C ARG A 317 -15.58 -10.94 9.25
N LYS A 318 -16.12 -10.32 8.19
CA LYS A 318 -16.18 -8.86 8.06
C LYS A 318 -16.74 -8.17 9.31
N ARG A 319 -17.77 -8.75 9.93
CA ARG A 319 -18.37 -8.26 11.19
C ARG A 319 -17.41 -8.30 12.38
N SER A 320 -16.46 -9.23 12.40
CA SER A 320 -15.50 -9.36 13.50
C SER A 320 -14.47 -8.22 13.52
N VAL A 321 -14.11 -7.70 12.35
CA VAL A 321 -13.16 -6.58 12.20
C VAL A 321 -13.86 -5.22 12.11
N GLN A 322 -15.18 -5.18 12.08
CA GLN A 322 -15.93 -3.94 11.95
C GLN A 322 -15.67 -2.99 13.11
N ARG A 323 -15.65 -3.48 14.36
CA ARG A 323 -15.40 -2.65 15.55
C ARG A 323 -14.03 -1.94 15.53
N PRO A 324 -12.91 -2.65 15.26
CA PRO A 324 -11.61 -1.97 15.05
C PRO A 324 -11.64 -0.98 13.88
N VAL A 325 -12.29 -1.32 12.78
CA VAL A 325 -12.41 -0.42 11.61
C VAL A 325 -13.16 0.87 11.99
N ASP A 326 -14.29 0.74 12.68
CA ASP A 326 -15.08 1.90 13.11
C ASP A 326 -14.32 2.73 14.15
N ALA A 327 -13.59 2.08 15.07
CA ALA A 327 -12.75 2.75 16.05
C ALA A 327 -11.63 3.57 15.38
N LEU A 328 -10.99 3.04 14.35
CA LEU A 328 -9.96 3.74 13.57
C LEU A 328 -10.55 4.89 12.73
N ARG A 329 -11.68 4.66 12.09
CA ARG A 329 -12.38 5.72 11.33
C ARG A 329 -12.83 6.86 12.24
N GLY A 330 -13.32 6.54 13.44
CA GLY A 330 -13.68 7.54 14.46
C GLY A 330 -12.50 8.40 14.93
N GLN A 331 -11.26 7.90 14.78
CA GLN A 331 -10.03 8.66 15.05
C GLN A 331 -9.51 9.46 13.83
N GLY A 332 -10.22 9.44 12.73
CA GLY A 332 -9.87 10.20 11.54
C GLY A 332 -8.99 9.45 10.54
N PHE A 333 -8.73 8.14 10.71
CA PHE A 333 -8.02 7.34 9.72
C PHE A 333 -8.89 7.01 8.49
N GLU A 334 -8.25 6.95 7.31
CA GLU A 334 -8.84 6.32 6.14
C GLU A 334 -8.58 4.81 6.24
N VAL A 335 -9.64 4.00 6.31
CA VAL A 335 -9.50 2.56 6.60
C VAL A 335 -10.11 1.72 5.48
N LYS A 336 -9.30 0.85 4.88
CA LYS A 336 -9.71 -0.18 3.93
C LYS A 336 -9.47 -1.57 4.51
N VAL A 337 -10.43 -2.49 4.36
CA VAL A 337 -10.28 -3.89 4.77
C VAL A 337 -9.90 -4.72 3.56
N LEU A 338 -8.81 -5.45 3.65
CA LEU A 338 -8.24 -6.28 2.59
C LEU A 338 -8.17 -7.75 3.01
N GLU A 339 -8.20 -8.65 2.04
CA GLU A 339 -7.98 -10.08 2.27
C GLU A 339 -6.48 -10.39 2.19
N GLY A 340 -6.00 -11.22 3.14
CA GLY A 340 -4.62 -11.67 3.20
C GLY A 340 -4.38 -12.89 2.29
N ASP A 341 -4.75 -12.79 1.03
CA ASP A 341 -4.63 -13.81 0.00
C ASP A 341 -3.80 -13.34 -1.20
N MET A 342 -3.88 -14.04 -2.33
CA MET A 342 -3.14 -13.72 -3.55
C MET A 342 -3.47 -12.33 -4.14
N THR A 343 -4.57 -11.70 -3.75
CA THR A 343 -4.98 -10.38 -4.26
C THR A 343 -4.37 -9.23 -3.46
N LEU A 344 -3.81 -9.50 -2.28
CA LEU A 344 -3.35 -8.52 -1.31
C LEU A 344 -2.38 -7.49 -1.89
N LEU A 345 -1.31 -7.93 -2.55
CA LEU A 345 -0.29 -7.02 -3.10
C LEU A 345 -0.84 -6.10 -4.17
N LYS A 346 -1.73 -6.59 -5.02
CA LYS A 346 -2.39 -5.79 -6.06
C LYS A 346 -3.27 -4.70 -5.45
N GLU A 347 -4.01 -5.03 -4.39
CA GLU A 347 -4.87 -4.08 -3.69
C GLU A 347 -4.06 -3.06 -2.90
N LEU A 348 -2.98 -3.51 -2.23
CA LEU A 348 -2.07 -2.62 -1.52
C LEU A 348 -1.31 -1.68 -2.46
N ALA A 349 -0.87 -2.14 -3.63
CA ALA A 349 -0.21 -1.29 -4.62
C ALA A 349 -1.08 -0.12 -5.09
N SER A 350 -2.41 -0.27 -5.06
CA SER A 350 -3.34 0.82 -5.38
C SER A 350 -3.69 1.69 -4.17
N TYR A 351 -3.72 1.13 -2.96
CA TYR A 351 -4.17 1.81 -1.76
C TYR A 351 -3.04 2.42 -0.93
N LEU A 352 -1.94 1.69 -0.76
CA LEU A 352 -0.72 2.08 -0.07
C LEU A 352 0.49 1.91 -1.01
N PRO A 353 0.57 2.67 -2.11
CA PRO A 353 1.69 2.55 -3.02
C PRO A 353 2.99 2.84 -2.26
N PRO A 354 4.02 1.99 -2.38
CA PRO A 354 5.31 2.29 -1.81
C PRO A 354 5.84 3.60 -2.41
N GLU A 355 6.32 4.52 -1.58
CA GLU A 355 6.95 5.76 -2.01
C GLU A 355 8.48 5.69 -1.79
N PRO A 356 9.23 4.99 -2.66
CA PRO A 356 10.68 4.77 -2.45
C PRO A 356 11.48 6.07 -2.38
N ARG A 357 10.98 7.12 -3.05
CA ARG A 357 11.63 8.43 -3.10
C ARG A 357 11.59 9.19 -1.76
N ARG A 358 10.58 8.93 -0.93
CA ARG A 358 10.44 9.59 0.37
C ARG A 358 11.10 8.83 1.50
N GLY A 359 11.44 7.54 1.30
CA GLY A 359 11.94 6.67 2.36
C GLY A 359 10.94 6.44 3.50
N THR A 360 9.70 6.93 3.36
CA THR A 360 8.63 6.78 4.35
C THR A 360 7.51 5.93 3.80
N PRO A 361 6.87 5.09 4.62
CA PRO A 361 5.72 4.30 4.19
C PRO A 361 4.54 5.19 3.79
N GLY A 362 3.81 4.83 2.71
CA GLY A 362 2.59 5.52 2.28
C GLY A 362 1.37 5.30 3.18
N GLY A 363 1.54 4.56 4.27
CA GLY A 363 0.54 4.23 5.29
C GLY A 363 0.94 2.97 6.05
N LEU A 364 0.05 2.41 6.87
CA LEU A 364 0.33 1.27 7.74
C LEU A 364 -0.69 0.16 7.56
N VAL A 365 -0.22 -1.08 7.59
CA VAL A 365 -1.08 -2.29 7.61
C VAL A 365 -1.30 -2.74 9.05
N LEU A 366 -2.54 -2.76 9.51
CA LEU A 366 -2.94 -3.51 10.71
C LEU A 366 -3.11 -4.98 10.31
N ASN A 367 -2.07 -5.78 10.57
CA ASN A 367 -2.06 -7.18 10.18
C ASN A 367 -2.81 -8.07 11.20
N LEU A 368 -3.94 -8.62 10.78
CA LEU A 368 -4.74 -9.59 11.54
C LEU A 368 -4.78 -10.96 10.85
N ALA A 369 -4.09 -11.08 9.72
CA ALA A 369 -4.13 -12.28 8.92
C ALA A 369 -3.33 -13.41 9.58
N THR A 370 -3.92 -14.60 9.62
CA THR A 370 -3.29 -15.84 10.08
C THR A 370 -2.91 -16.77 8.92
N GLY A 371 -2.92 -16.23 7.69
CA GLY A 371 -2.64 -16.95 6.46
C GLY A 371 -3.79 -17.87 6.00
N VAL A 372 -3.71 -18.37 4.78
CA VAL A 372 -4.77 -19.18 4.16
C VAL A 372 -4.56 -20.66 4.45
N GLN A 373 -3.36 -21.20 4.23
CA GLN A 373 -3.01 -22.61 4.30
C GLN A 373 -1.51 -22.85 4.46
N GLY A 374 -1.13 -24.07 4.77
CA GLY A 374 0.26 -24.52 4.86
C GLY A 374 0.90 -24.29 6.23
N GLU A 375 2.03 -24.95 6.45
CA GLU A 375 2.74 -24.96 7.73
C GLU A 375 3.27 -23.56 8.11
N GLY A 376 3.79 -22.82 7.12
CA GLY A 376 4.29 -21.46 7.29
C GLY A 376 3.25 -20.36 7.14
N ARG A 377 1.95 -20.67 7.15
CA ARG A 377 0.88 -19.72 6.80
C ARG A 377 0.90 -18.41 7.57
N LEU A 378 1.30 -18.41 8.84
CA LEU A 378 1.38 -17.21 9.65
C LEU A 378 2.42 -16.22 9.12
N ALA A 379 3.49 -16.71 8.50
CA ALA A 379 4.56 -15.89 7.94
C ALA A 379 4.24 -15.32 6.54
N HIS A 380 3.24 -15.82 5.82
CA HIS A 380 2.99 -15.44 4.43
C HIS A 380 2.70 -13.94 4.28
N VAL A 381 1.73 -13.42 5.04
CA VAL A 381 1.35 -12.00 4.91
C VAL A 381 2.48 -11.06 5.32
N PRO A 382 3.14 -11.20 6.48
CA PRO A 382 4.26 -10.32 6.82
C PRO A 382 5.43 -10.44 5.84
N ALA A 383 5.72 -11.63 5.28
CA ALA A 383 6.76 -11.78 4.26
C ALA A 383 6.40 -11.05 2.96
N MET A 384 5.14 -11.10 2.53
CA MET A 384 4.66 -10.35 1.37
C MET A 384 4.78 -8.83 1.60
N LEU A 385 4.46 -8.36 2.79
CA LEU A 385 4.54 -6.94 3.16
C LEU A 385 5.99 -6.45 3.20
N GLU A 386 6.91 -7.23 3.79
CA GLU A 386 8.35 -6.89 3.81
C GLU A 386 8.93 -6.88 2.39
N MET A 387 8.61 -7.87 1.55
CA MET A 387 9.04 -7.93 0.15
C MET A 387 8.53 -6.72 -0.65
N ALA A 388 7.33 -6.23 -0.34
CA ALA A 388 6.73 -5.08 -1.01
C ALA A 388 7.14 -3.72 -0.39
N GLY A 389 7.94 -3.69 0.68
CA GLY A 389 8.34 -2.45 1.37
C GLY A 389 7.17 -1.75 2.06
N ILE A 390 6.16 -2.48 2.50
CA ILE A 390 4.95 -1.95 3.13
C ILE A 390 5.03 -2.10 4.64
N ALA A 391 4.85 -1.00 5.37
CA ALA A 391 4.85 -0.98 6.83
C ALA A 391 3.63 -1.71 7.42
N TYR A 392 3.84 -2.46 8.51
CA TYR A 392 2.78 -3.25 9.15
C TYR A 392 2.98 -3.38 10.67
N THR A 393 1.91 -3.76 11.38
CA THR A 393 1.92 -4.02 12.81
C THR A 393 2.22 -5.49 13.11
N GLY A 394 2.84 -5.73 14.25
CA GLY A 394 3.10 -7.06 14.78
C GLY A 394 4.44 -7.68 14.37
N PRO A 395 4.68 -8.93 14.76
CA PRO A 395 5.95 -9.61 14.56
C PRO A 395 6.29 -9.83 13.09
N GLY A 396 7.60 -9.91 12.78
CA GLY A 396 8.09 -10.22 11.45
C GLY A 396 7.84 -11.68 11.01
N PRO A 397 8.10 -12.01 9.74
CA PRO A 397 7.79 -13.33 9.20
C PRO A 397 8.51 -14.48 9.92
N VAL A 398 9.77 -14.29 10.30
CA VAL A 398 10.56 -15.28 11.05
C VAL A 398 9.95 -15.53 12.43
N ALA A 399 9.61 -14.48 13.16
CA ALA A 399 8.98 -14.59 14.47
C ALA A 399 7.60 -15.29 14.39
N GLN A 400 6.80 -14.94 13.37
CA GLN A 400 5.51 -15.59 13.15
C GLN A 400 5.64 -17.05 12.76
N ALA A 401 6.67 -17.42 11.98
CA ALA A 401 6.97 -18.82 11.67
C ALA A 401 7.37 -19.61 12.92
N HIS A 402 8.21 -19.04 13.79
CA HIS A 402 8.58 -19.67 15.07
C HIS A 402 7.35 -19.84 15.98
N MET A 403 6.48 -18.84 16.07
CA MET A 403 5.25 -18.93 16.86
C MET A 403 4.23 -19.92 16.27
N ALA A 404 4.30 -20.19 14.96
CA ALA A 404 3.48 -21.22 14.33
C ALA A 404 3.95 -22.65 14.70
N ASP A 405 5.27 -22.87 14.73
CA ASP A 405 5.86 -24.17 15.06
C ASP A 405 6.02 -24.33 16.57
N ARG A 406 5.19 -25.17 17.16
CA ARG A 406 5.16 -25.40 18.61
C ARG A 406 6.51 -25.82 19.20
N LEU A 407 7.22 -26.69 18.50
CA LEU A 407 8.54 -27.17 18.93
C LEU A 407 9.59 -26.06 18.86
N MET A 408 9.61 -25.31 17.75
CA MET A 408 10.56 -24.22 17.56
C MET A 408 10.33 -23.09 18.55
N LEU A 409 9.08 -22.71 18.82
CA LEU A 409 8.76 -21.70 19.82
C LEU A 409 9.34 -22.08 21.18
N LEU A 410 9.07 -23.28 21.66
CA LEU A 410 9.56 -23.72 22.98
C LEU A 410 11.10 -23.83 23.01
N ASN A 411 11.73 -24.28 21.93
CA ASN A 411 13.20 -24.31 21.83
C ASN A 411 13.80 -22.90 21.89
N VAL A 412 13.28 -21.94 21.16
CA VAL A 412 13.76 -20.55 21.19
C VAL A 412 13.62 -19.95 22.59
N LEU A 413 12.48 -20.18 23.25
CA LEU A 413 12.25 -19.71 24.62
C LEU A 413 13.21 -20.39 25.62
N GLY A 414 13.43 -21.71 25.46
CA GLY A 414 14.38 -22.46 26.30
C GLY A 414 15.82 -21.96 26.15
N GLN A 415 16.27 -21.66 24.92
CA GLN A 415 17.60 -21.07 24.65
C GLN A 415 17.75 -19.68 25.29
N ALA A 416 16.66 -18.96 25.47
CA ALA A 416 16.65 -17.69 26.21
C ALA A 416 16.63 -17.90 27.75
N SER A 417 16.94 -19.08 28.26
CA SER A 417 16.93 -19.46 29.67
C SER A 417 15.59 -19.23 30.35
N LEU A 418 14.50 -19.50 29.65
CA LEU A 418 13.14 -19.49 30.20
C LEU A 418 12.73 -20.93 30.51
N THR A 419 12.03 -21.11 31.61
CA THR A 419 11.40 -22.37 31.93
C THR A 419 10.21 -22.59 31.00
N VAL A 420 10.23 -23.67 30.22
CA VAL A 420 9.19 -24.03 29.25
C VAL A 420 8.80 -25.50 29.43
N PRO A 421 7.57 -25.89 29.02
CA PRO A 421 7.19 -27.30 29.07
C PRO A 421 8.07 -28.12 28.14
N TRP A 422 8.35 -29.34 28.55
CA TRP A 422 8.97 -30.31 27.66
C TRP A 422 8.08 -30.58 26.44
N CYS A 423 8.69 -30.72 25.25
CA CYS A 423 7.97 -30.94 24.00
C CYS A 423 8.78 -31.80 23.04
N ARG A 424 8.11 -32.79 22.42
CA ARG A 424 8.73 -33.70 21.44
C ARG A 424 7.77 -34.05 20.31
N VAL A 425 8.31 -34.16 19.10
CA VAL A 425 7.57 -34.72 17.97
C VAL A 425 7.38 -36.21 18.19
N ILE A 426 6.16 -36.71 18.04
CA ILE A 426 5.83 -38.12 18.18
C ILE A 426 5.49 -38.70 16.81
N PHE A 427 6.23 -39.75 16.44
CA PHE A 427 5.98 -40.53 15.24
C PHE A 427 5.11 -41.75 15.61
N GLU A 428 4.20 -42.12 14.71
CA GLU A 428 3.21 -43.18 14.97
C GLU A 428 3.85 -44.51 15.27
N ASP A 429 4.98 -44.82 14.60
CA ASP A 429 5.70 -46.09 14.65
C ASP A 429 6.73 -46.15 15.78
N ALA A 430 7.00 -45.06 16.47
CA ALA A 430 8.02 -44.93 17.51
C ALA A 430 7.52 -44.10 18.69
N VAL A 431 6.64 -44.67 19.50
CA VAL A 431 6.23 -44.07 20.77
C VAL A 431 7.33 -44.26 21.81
N PRO A 432 7.94 -43.18 22.33
CA PRO A 432 8.98 -43.26 23.36
C PRO A 432 8.44 -43.91 24.65
N VAL A 433 9.25 -44.76 25.28
CA VAL A 433 8.87 -45.51 26.49
C VAL A 433 9.02 -44.70 27.78
N ASP A 434 9.79 -43.62 27.71
CA ASP A 434 10.23 -42.77 28.85
C ASP A 434 9.39 -41.51 29.07
N LEU A 435 8.11 -41.53 28.66
CA LEU A 435 7.23 -40.36 28.74
C LEU A 435 6.49 -40.29 30.07
N GLU A 436 6.57 -39.15 30.74
CA GLU A 436 5.77 -38.85 31.92
C GLU A 436 4.37 -38.31 31.53
N PHE A 437 3.35 -38.81 32.23
CA PHE A 437 1.95 -38.43 31.98
C PHE A 437 1.41 -37.57 33.15
N PRO A 438 0.46 -36.64 32.91
CA PRO A 438 -0.31 -36.45 31.66
C PRO A 438 0.45 -35.64 30.59
N LEU A 439 0.20 -35.95 29.31
CA LEU A 439 0.72 -35.24 28.15
C LEU A 439 -0.40 -34.58 27.36
N ALA A 440 -0.10 -33.47 26.73
CA ALA A 440 -0.96 -32.83 25.75
C ALA A 440 -0.44 -33.09 24.33
N VAL A 441 -1.26 -33.72 23.51
CA VAL A 441 -0.96 -33.99 22.10
C VAL A 441 -1.68 -32.96 21.22
N ARG A 442 -0.95 -32.34 20.30
CA ARG A 442 -1.49 -31.33 19.39
C ARG A 442 -0.76 -31.30 18.05
N ALA A 443 -1.34 -30.66 17.05
CA ALA A 443 -0.68 -30.44 15.78
C ALA A 443 0.52 -29.46 15.95
N ARG A 444 1.60 -29.74 15.25
CA ARG A 444 2.86 -28.98 15.38
C ARG A 444 2.72 -27.53 14.92
N TYR A 445 2.09 -27.31 13.74
CA TYR A 445 2.02 -25.99 13.09
C TYR A 445 0.64 -25.33 13.22
N GLU A 446 -0.18 -25.79 14.16
CA GLU A 446 -1.53 -25.27 14.37
C GLU A 446 -1.69 -24.74 15.80
N PRO A 447 -1.30 -23.47 16.07
CA PRO A 447 -1.35 -22.92 17.41
C PRO A 447 -2.78 -22.85 17.99
N ASP A 448 -3.79 -22.74 17.12
CA ASP A 448 -5.21 -22.75 17.51
C ASP A 448 -5.88 -24.11 17.37
N GLY A 449 -5.08 -25.14 17.02
CA GLY A 449 -5.56 -26.50 16.85
C GLY A 449 -6.01 -27.19 18.13
N GLY A 450 -6.77 -28.26 17.96
CA GLY A 450 -7.25 -29.06 19.08
C GLY A 450 -6.10 -29.63 19.91
N ARG A 451 -6.32 -29.68 21.21
CA ARG A 451 -5.40 -30.24 22.21
C ARG A 451 -6.05 -31.46 22.85
N ILE A 452 -5.42 -32.62 22.75
CA ILE A 452 -5.87 -33.87 23.35
C ILE A 452 -4.99 -34.17 24.58
N VAL A 453 -5.60 -34.21 25.77
CA VAL A 453 -4.87 -34.56 26.99
C VAL A 453 -4.88 -36.10 27.18
N VAL A 454 -3.71 -36.70 27.16
CA VAL A 454 -3.49 -38.10 27.34
C VAL A 454 -2.96 -38.37 28.74
N ARG A 455 -3.69 -39.17 29.50
CA ARG A 455 -3.34 -39.44 30.91
C ARG A 455 -2.57 -40.76 31.13
N LYS A 456 -2.55 -41.63 30.12
CA LYS A 456 -1.88 -42.97 30.18
C LYS A 456 -1.30 -43.30 28.83
N ALA A 457 -0.18 -44.01 28.78
CA ALA A 457 0.55 -44.36 27.57
C ALA A 457 -0.33 -45.01 26.49
N ARG A 458 -1.27 -45.86 26.87
CA ARG A 458 -2.20 -46.56 25.92
C ARG A 458 -3.05 -45.61 25.07
N GLY A 459 -3.24 -44.37 25.47
CA GLY A 459 -4.01 -43.36 24.72
C GLY A 459 -3.18 -42.57 23.74
N LEU A 460 -1.87 -42.65 23.78
CA LEU A 460 -0.99 -41.77 23.03
C LEU A 460 -1.06 -41.99 21.51
N SER A 461 -0.95 -43.26 21.07
CA SER A 461 -1.04 -43.58 19.64
C SER A 461 -2.39 -43.20 19.03
N ALA A 462 -3.48 -43.34 19.77
CA ALA A 462 -4.80 -42.91 19.29
C ALA A 462 -4.89 -41.39 19.14
N ALA A 463 -4.35 -40.61 20.11
CA ALA A 463 -4.30 -39.17 20.04
C ALA A 463 -3.42 -38.66 18.89
N VAL A 464 -2.27 -39.32 18.63
CA VAL A 464 -1.38 -38.99 17.50
C VAL A 464 -2.09 -39.21 16.16
N ARG A 465 -2.75 -40.37 16.00
CA ARG A 465 -3.53 -40.65 14.78
C ARG A 465 -4.65 -39.64 14.56
N GLU A 466 -5.37 -39.26 15.61
CA GLU A 466 -6.46 -38.29 15.52
C GLU A 466 -5.95 -36.90 15.09
N ILE A 467 -4.84 -36.42 15.65
CA ILE A 467 -4.21 -35.14 15.24
C ILE A 467 -3.76 -35.23 13.77
N ARG A 468 -3.09 -36.28 13.37
CA ARG A 468 -2.66 -36.47 11.96
C ARG A 468 -3.83 -36.52 11.00
N ARG A 469 -4.89 -37.26 11.37
CA ARG A 469 -6.12 -37.37 10.56
C ARG A 469 -6.81 -36.00 10.40
N THR A 470 -6.88 -35.22 11.48
CA THR A 470 -7.62 -33.94 11.51
C THR A 470 -6.86 -32.82 10.84
N TYR A 471 -5.55 -32.75 11.06
CA TYR A 471 -4.74 -31.57 10.63
C TYR A 471 -3.76 -31.89 9.49
N GLY A 472 -3.54 -33.17 9.16
CA GLY A 472 -2.54 -33.58 8.14
C GLY A 472 -1.11 -33.21 8.52
N GLN A 473 -0.82 -33.00 9.81
CA GLN A 473 0.45 -32.49 10.33
C GLN A 473 1.07 -33.47 11.34
N PRO A 474 2.41 -33.37 11.55
CA PRO A 474 3.06 -34.09 12.66
C PRO A 474 2.43 -33.72 14.01
N ALA A 475 2.30 -34.68 14.88
CA ALA A 475 1.85 -34.46 16.25
C ALA A 475 3.03 -34.16 17.16
N VAL A 476 2.83 -33.26 18.10
CA VAL A 476 3.76 -33.00 19.21
C VAL A 476 3.10 -33.38 20.53
N ALA A 477 3.85 -34.04 21.40
CA ALA A 477 3.48 -34.23 22.79
C ALA A 477 4.24 -33.26 23.66
N GLU A 478 3.52 -32.59 24.56
CA GLU A 478 4.07 -31.62 25.50
C GLU A 478 3.62 -31.93 26.93
N GLU A 479 4.42 -31.56 27.89
CA GLU A 479 4.11 -31.63 29.31
C GLU A 479 2.86 -30.80 29.65
N VAL A 480 1.98 -31.35 30.47
CA VAL A 480 0.85 -30.63 31.03
C VAL A 480 1.28 -29.92 32.32
N VAL A 481 1.78 -28.70 32.20
CA VAL A 481 2.18 -27.89 33.34
C VAL A 481 0.97 -27.58 34.24
N GLN A 482 1.03 -27.99 35.49
CA GLN A 482 0.05 -27.69 36.51
C GLN A 482 0.27 -26.29 37.09
N GLY A 483 -0.78 -25.65 37.60
CA GLY A 483 -0.67 -24.35 38.24
C GLY A 483 -1.63 -23.27 37.71
N ARG A 484 -1.53 -22.08 38.28
CA ARG A 484 -2.38 -20.93 37.96
C ARG A 484 -2.08 -20.44 36.52
N ARG A 485 -3.12 -20.12 35.78
CA ARG A 485 -2.98 -19.64 34.39
C ARG A 485 -2.97 -18.13 34.34
N ILE A 486 -1.83 -17.54 34.09
CA ILE A 486 -1.63 -16.10 34.01
C ILE A 486 -1.35 -15.69 32.56
N HIS A 487 -2.04 -14.66 32.11
CA HIS A 487 -1.84 -14.03 30.80
C HIS A 487 -1.22 -12.65 31.00
N VAL A 488 -0.14 -12.40 30.29
CA VAL A 488 0.59 -11.12 30.32
C VAL A 488 0.46 -10.47 28.97
N ALA A 489 -0.27 -9.37 28.88
CA ALA A 489 -0.34 -8.53 27.70
C ALA A 489 0.81 -7.51 27.71
N LEU A 490 1.50 -7.39 26.59
CA LEU A 490 2.69 -6.55 26.42
C LEU A 490 2.49 -5.61 25.23
N LEU A 491 2.90 -4.35 25.40
CA LEU A 491 2.86 -3.30 24.38
C LEU A 491 4.22 -2.61 24.29
N GLY A 492 4.66 -2.28 23.07
CA GLY A 492 5.86 -1.51 22.82
C GLY A 492 6.98 -2.28 22.14
N ASN A 493 8.07 -1.57 21.85
CA ASN A 493 9.28 -2.08 21.19
C ASN A 493 10.53 -1.81 22.04
N GLU A 494 11.00 -0.57 22.13
CA GLU A 494 12.16 -0.19 22.96
C GLU A 494 11.82 -0.27 24.45
N THR A 495 10.66 0.27 24.82
CA THR A 495 10.13 0.16 26.17
C THR A 495 8.91 -0.74 26.16
N ILE A 496 9.04 -1.94 26.72
CA ILE A 496 7.97 -2.92 26.78
C ILE A 496 7.11 -2.69 28.03
N GLU A 497 5.91 -2.20 27.83
CA GLU A 497 4.89 -2.02 28.86
C GLU A 497 4.21 -3.37 29.15
N CYS A 498 4.19 -3.80 30.41
CA CYS A 498 3.39 -4.94 30.85
C CYS A 498 2.08 -4.43 31.42
N LEU A 499 0.98 -4.75 30.77
CA LEU A 499 -0.37 -4.43 31.25
C LEU A 499 -0.71 -5.24 32.52
N PRO A 500 -1.78 -4.90 33.24
CA PRO A 500 -2.25 -5.67 34.39
C PRO A 500 -2.39 -7.15 34.04
N LEU A 501 -1.87 -8.00 34.94
CA LEU A 501 -1.87 -9.45 34.75
C LEU A 501 -3.29 -10.00 34.83
N VAL A 502 -3.63 -10.96 33.97
CA VAL A 502 -4.95 -11.59 33.92
C VAL A 502 -4.84 -13.05 34.31
N GLU A 503 -5.57 -13.47 35.32
CA GLU A 503 -5.71 -14.86 35.68
C GLU A 503 -6.98 -15.47 35.06
N SER A 504 -6.86 -16.68 34.54
CA SER A 504 -7.98 -17.51 34.07
C SER A 504 -8.10 -18.75 34.97
N PRO A 505 -8.90 -18.70 36.04
CA PRO A 505 -9.13 -19.86 36.89
C PRO A 505 -9.78 -20.99 36.08
N PRO A 506 -9.45 -22.28 36.37
CA PRO A 506 -9.98 -23.41 35.61
C PRO A 506 -11.49 -23.59 35.72
N GLU A 507 -12.09 -23.19 36.82
CA GLU A 507 -13.51 -23.41 37.15
C GLU A 507 -14.39 -22.16 37.02
N ALA A 508 -13.78 -20.96 36.81
CA ALA A 508 -14.52 -19.71 36.69
C ALA A 508 -14.70 -19.27 35.24
N GLU A 509 -15.94 -18.87 34.89
CA GLU A 509 -16.21 -18.21 33.60
C GLU A 509 -15.56 -16.81 33.50
N ALA A 510 -15.39 -16.14 34.65
CA ALA A 510 -14.84 -14.79 34.72
C ALA A 510 -13.32 -14.82 34.95
N ARG A 511 -12.61 -13.97 34.19
CA ARG A 511 -11.19 -13.71 34.38
C ARG A 511 -10.98 -12.70 35.49
N LEU A 512 -9.91 -12.88 36.28
CA LEU A 512 -9.52 -11.95 37.33
C LEU A 512 -8.46 -10.97 36.76
N CYS A 513 -8.74 -9.68 36.82
CA CYS A 513 -7.82 -8.64 36.40
C CYS A 513 -7.97 -7.39 37.26
N PRO A 514 -6.91 -6.92 37.96
CA PRO A 514 -5.61 -7.57 38.06
C PRO A 514 -5.65 -8.94 38.75
N ALA A 515 -4.75 -9.85 38.36
CA ALA A 515 -4.63 -11.16 39.01
C ALA A 515 -4.20 -10.99 40.47
N PRO A 516 -4.77 -11.75 41.41
CA PRO A 516 -4.41 -11.71 42.85
C PRO A 516 -3.08 -12.44 43.08
N LEU A 517 -1.97 -11.72 42.83
CA LEU A 517 -0.59 -12.17 42.97
C LEU A 517 0.16 -11.28 43.96
N ASP A 518 1.13 -11.85 44.64
CA ASP A 518 2.05 -11.03 45.43
C ASP A 518 3.05 -10.26 44.55
N GLU A 519 3.71 -9.27 45.13
CA GLU A 519 4.60 -8.39 44.37
C GLU A 519 5.82 -9.14 43.81
N ALA A 520 6.34 -10.13 44.51
CA ALA A 520 7.45 -10.96 44.09
C ALA A 520 7.05 -11.86 42.90
N GLU A 521 5.87 -12.47 42.94
CA GLU A 521 5.29 -13.24 41.84
C GLU A 521 5.08 -12.35 40.60
N MET A 522 4.46 -11.17 40.80
CA MET A 522 4.25 -10.21 39.69
C MET A 522 5.58 -9.79 39.04
N LYS A 523 6.60 -9.49 39.84
CA LYS A 523 7.93 -9.10 39.34
C LYS A 523 8.58 -10.21 38.50
N ARG A 524 8.55 -11.46 39.00
CA ARG A 524 9.07 -12.64 38.30
C ARG A 524 8.33 -12.89 36.97
N ILE A 525 6.99 -12.88 37.01
CA ILE A 525 6.16 -13.11 35.81
C ILE A 525 6.39 -12.03 34.77
N ARG A 526 6.42 -10.74 35.15
CA ARG A 526 6.69 -9.63 34.24
C ARG A 526 8.09 -9.71 33.60
N ALA A 527 9.12 -10.05 34.38
CA ALA A 527 10.47 -10.22 33.87
C ALA A 527 10.55 -11.40 32.87
N CYS A 528 9.93 -12.53 33.23
CA CYS A 528 9.82 -13.70 32.37
C CYS A 528 9.09 -13.38 31.05
N ALA A 529 7.96 -12.68 31.12
CA ALA A 529 7.16 -12.32 29.96
C ALA A 529 7.88 -11.35 29.01
N ARG A 530 8.60 -10.34 29.54
CA ARG A 530 9.44 -9.45 28.70
C ARG A 530 10.55 -10.21 27.98
N ARG A 531 11.22 -11.15 28.66
CA ARG A 531 12.24 -12.01 28.02
C ARG A 531 11.62 -12.89 26.95
N ALA A 532 10.44 -13.47 27.21
CA ALA A 532 9.73 -14.29 26.23
C ALA A 532 9.31 -13.47 24.98
N PHE A 533 8.84 -12.24 25.19
CA PHE A 533 8.51 -11.31 24.12
C PHE A 533 9.72 -11.03 23.21
N ALA A 534 10.85 -10.71 23.81
CA ALA A 534 12.09 -10.42 23.08
C ALA A 534 12.64 -11.67 22.37
N ALA A 535 12.69 -12.82 23.07
CA ALA A 535 13.18 -14.08 22.51
C ALA A 535 12.35 -14.59 21.33
N ALA A 536 11.02 -14.46 21.41
CA ALA A 536 10.12 -14.83 20.32
C ALA A 536 10.15 -13.83 19.15
N GLY A 537 10.91 -12.73 19.22
CA GLY A 537 10.96 -11.70 18.19
C GLY A 537 9.67 -10.91 18.03
N CYS A 538 8.90 -10.77 19.11
CA CYS A 538 7.67 -9.99 19.11
C CYS A 538 7.96 -8.50 18.89
N ARG A 539 7.01 -7.81 18.26
CA ARG A 539 7.04 -6.37 18.01
C ARG A 539 5.67 -5.79 18.26
N ASP A 540 5.63 -4.53 18.68
CA ASP A 540 4.46 -3.70 18.87
C ASP A 540 3.53 -4.21 20.00
N TYR A 541 3.16 -5.48 19.98
CA TYR A 541 2.32 -6.12 20.99
C TYR A 541 2.40 -7.65 20.94
N ALA A 542 2.21 -8.27 22.07
CA ALA A 542 1.98 -9.72 22.18
C ALA A 542 1.34 -10.08 23.53
N ARG A 543 0.85 -11.32 23.60
CA ARG A 543 0.43 -11.94 24.85
C ARG A 543 1.34 -13.13 25.15
N VAL A 544 1.85 -13.17 26.37
CA VAL A 544 2.62 -14.29 26.89
C VAL A 544 1.75 -15.04 27.88
N ASP A 545 1.56 -16.33 27.67
CA ASP A 545 0.82 -17.21 28.55
C ASP A 545 1.79 -17.94 29.50
N VAL A 546 1.59 -17.77 30.81
CA VAL A 546 2.45 -18.31 31.86
C VAL A 546 1.64 -19.23 32.75
N ARG A 547 2.22 -20.35 33.15
CA ARG A 547 1.77 -21.16 34.26
C ARG A 547 2.61 -20.83 35.49
N LEU A 548 1.97 -20.40 36.57
CA LEU A 548 2.62 -20.27 37.85
C LEU A 548 2.51 -21.60 38.59
N SER A 549 3.66 -22.29 38.68
CA SER A 549 3.72 -23.61 39.31
C SER A 549 3.36 -23.54 40.81
N THR A 550 3.11 -24.68 41.44
CA THR A 550 2.87 -24.76 42.89
C THR A 550 4.05 -24.28 43.73
N ARG A 551 5.26 -24.22 43.14
CA ARG A 551 6.49 -23.68 43.75
C ARG A 551 6.63 -22.16 43.53
N GLY A 552 5.68 -21.51 42.87
CA GLY A 552 5.72 -20.09 42.55
C GLY A 552 6.67 -19.74 41.40
N GLU A 553 7.10 -20.72 40.58
CA GLU A 553 7.96 -20.49 39.43
C GLU A 553 7.15 -20.28 38.15
N PRO A 554 7.43 -19.23 37.36
CA PRO A 554 6.74 -18.99 36.10
C PRO A 554 7.28 -19.90 34.99
N VAL A 555 6.42 -20.68 34.38
CA VAL A 555 6.67 -21.50 33.18
C VAL A 555 6.00 -20.86 31.99
N VAL A 556 6.73 -20.48 30.97
CA VAL A 556 6.16 -19.90 29.73
C VAL A 556 5.60 -21.01 28.89
N VAL A 557 4.29 -20.99 28.68
CA VAL A 557 3.60 -22.03 27.91
C VAL A 557 3.24 -21.61 26.52
N ASP A 558 3.08 -20.31 26.23
CA ASP A 558 2.76 -19.84 24.88
C ASP A 558 3.09 -18.35 24.69
N VAL A 559 3.31 -17.93 23.42
CA VAL A 559 3.43 -16.54 23.01
C VAL A 559 2.53 -16.32 21.79
N ARG A 560 1.65 -15.32 21.86
CA ARG A 560 0.65 -15.04 20.82
C ARG A 560 0.57 -13.57 20.50
N TRP A 561 0.33 -13.24 19.22
CA TRP A 561 0.17 -11.87 18.75
C TRP A 561 -1.21 -11.59 18.13
N ALA A 562 -1.97 -12.61 17.73
CA ALA A 562 -3.20 -12.48 16.94
C ALA A 562 -4.49 -12.27 17.75
N ASP A 563 -4.45 -12.24 19.08
CA ASP A 563 -5.63 -12.31 19.97
C ASP A 563 -6.27 -10.98 20.31
N LEU A 564 -5.90 -9.88 19.65
CA LEU A 564 -6.39 -8.52 19.98
C LEU A 564 -7.90 -8.34 19.94
N PHE A 565 -8.59 -9.13 19.12
CA PHE A 565 -10.01 -8.87 18.79
C PHE A 565 -10.98 -9.85 19.46
N GLU A 566 -10.50 -10.73 20.31
CA GLU A 566 -11.38 -11.55 21.11
C GLU A 566 -12.13 -10.69 22.13
N ARG A 567 -13.44 -10.56 21.94
CA ARG A 567 -14.31 -9.65 22.71
C ARG A 567 -14.20 -9.81 24.24
N LYS A 568 -13.86 -10.99 24.69
CA LYS A 568 -13.59 -11.33 26.11
C LYS A 568 -12.18 -11.91 26.27
N GLY A 569 -11.24 -11.61 25.35
CA GLY A 569 -9.89 -12.14 25.39
C GLY A 569 -9.05 -11.53 26.52
N PRO A 570 -8.03 -12.26 27.02
CA PRO A 570 -7.19 -11.78 28.13
C PRO A 570 -6.49 -10.47 27.79
N PHE A 571 -6.08 -10.28 26.53
CA PHE A 571 -5.40 -9.06 26.08
C PHE A 571 -6.28 -7.81 26.23
N LEU A 572 -7.53 -7.87 25.74
CA LEU A 572 -8.46 -6.74 25.89
C LEU A 572 -8.87 -6.53 27.35
N THR A 573 -8.99 -7.60 28.14
CA THR A 573 -9.26 -7.48 29.59
C THR A 573 -8.14 -6.73 30.31
N ALA A 574 -6.88 -7.07 30.02
CA ALA A 574 -5.71 -6.37 30.56
C ALA A 574 -5.67 -4.89 30.12
N ALA A 575 -5.91 -4.63 28.83
CA ALA A 575 -5.92 -3.28 28.29
C ALA A 575 -7.01 -2.40 28.94
N GLN A 576 -8.22 -2.93 29.10
CA GLN A 576 -9.31 -2.23 29.79
C GLN A 576 -8.98 -1.93 31.24
N ALA A 577 -8.39 -2.87 31.96
CA ALA A 577 -7.95 -2.66 33.35
C ALA A 577 -6.82 -1.62 33.44
N ALA A 578 -6.02 -1.43 32.40
CA ALA A 578 -5.02 -0.36 32.27
C ALA A 578 -5.63 0.99 31.84
N GLY A 579 -6.94 1.08 31.61
CA GLY A 579 -7.62 2.30 31.18
C GLY A 579 -7.67 2.51 29.67
N TYR A 580 -7.19 1.55 28.84
CA TYR A 580 -7.30 1.64 27.40
C TYR A 580 -8.73 1.33 26.93
N THR A 581 -9.27 2.20 26.10
CA THR A 581 -10.41 1.88 25.24
C THR A 581 -9.91 1.19 23.96
N LEU A 582 -10.79 0.56 23.20
CA LEU A 582 -10.37 -0.03 21.92
C LEU A 582 -9.74 0.98 20.95
N PRO A 583 -10.29 2.20 20.78
CA PRO A 583 -9.63 3.24 19.97
C PRO A 583 -8.23 3.60 20.48
N THR A 584 -8.07 3.88 21.76
CA THR A 584 -6.76 4.29 22.32
C THR A 584 -5.72 3.16 22.28
N LEU A 585 -6.14 1.91 22.45
CA LEU A 585 -5.28 0.75 22.31
C LEU A 585 -4.79 0.57 20.86
N LEU A 586 -5.70 0.64 19.90
CA LEU A 586 -5.35 0.57 18.48
C LEU A 586 -4.39 1.70 18.09
N ARG A 587 -4.67 2.91 18.55
CA ARG A 587 -3.78 4.06 18.32
C ARG A 587 -2.40 3.78 18.89
N ARG A 588 -2.29 3.30 20.14
CA ARG A 588 -1.00 2.96 20.76
C ARG A 588 -0.21 1.93 19.96
N ILE A 589 -0.86 0.89 19.46
CA ILE A 589 -0.23 -0.14 18.62
C ILE A 589 0.26 0.42 17.28
N LEU A 590 -0.56 1.25 16.64
CA LEU A 590 -0.18 1.89 15.37
C LEU A 590 1.00 2.86 15.57
N ASP A 591 1.01 3.62 16.67
CA ASP A 591 2.10 4.55 17.00
C ASP A 591 3.41 3.78 17.25
N GLU A 592 3.39 2.64 17.97
CA GLU A 592 4.57 1.80 18.17
C GLU A 592 5.12 1.22 16.86
N ALA A 593 4.24 0.74 15.98
CA ALA A 593 4.66 0.25 14.67
C ALA A 593 5.22 1.39 13.81
N ALA A 594 4.59 2.56 13.81
CA ALA A 594 5.04 3.74 13.08
C ALA A 594 6.45 4.19 13.46
N ARG A 595 6.75 4.27 14.76
CA ARG A 595 8.08 4.65 15.26
C ARG A 595 9.18 3.76 14.70
N ARG A 596 8.95 2.47 14.62
CA ARG A 596 9.91 1.50 14.11
C ARG A 596 10.33 1.79 12.66
N TYR A 597 9.40 2.25 11.82
CA TYR A 597 9.68 2.56 10.42
C TYR A 597 10.26 3.97 10.23
N VAL A 598 9.91 4.93 11.10
CA VAL A 598 10.49 6.28 11.09
C VAL A 598 11.94 6.26 11.58
N ALA A 599 12.23 5.54 12.67
CA ALA A 599 13.59 5.41 13.22
C ALA A 599 14.54 4.77 12.20
N SER A 600 14.11 3.71 11.50
CA SER A 600 14.93 3.05 10.47
C SER A 600 15.18 3.93 9.24
N ALA A 601 14.28 4.86 8.92
CA ALA A 601 14.47 5.80 7.80
C ALA A 601 15.48 6.92 8.10
N SER A 602 15.71 7.23 9.38
CA SER A 602 16.69 8.24 9.82
C SER A 602 18.12 7.72 9.96
N GLU A 603 18.32 6.42 10.07
CA GLU A 603 19.63 5.77 10.03
C GLU A 603 19.97 5.42 8.58
N GLU A 604 20.76 6.27 7.90
CA GLU A 604 21.44 5.80 6.69
C GLU A 604 22.24 4.53 7.05
N PRO A 605 22.14 3.44 6.27
CA PRO A 605 22.96 2.27 6.53
C PRO A 605 24.43 2.69 6.51
N LYS A 606 25.04 2.80 7.67
CA LYS A 606 26.48 3.02 7.76
C LYS A 606 27.14 1.91 6.95
N PRO A 607 27.97 2.24 5.95
CA PRO A 607 28.65 1.22 5.18
C PRO A 607 29.34 0.28 6.18
N ALA A 608 29.02 -1.00 6.09
CA ALA A 608 29.59 -2.02 6.96
C ALA A 608 31.09 -1.79 6.96
N LYS A 609 31.65 -1.39 8.10
CA LYS A 609 33.11 -1.31 8.25
C LYS A 609 33.59 -2.69 7.89
N ARG A 610 34.34 -2.81 6.78
CA ARG A 610 35.12 -4.03 6.51
C ARG A 610 35.86 -4.35 7.79
N VAL A 611 35.42 -5.39 8.48
CA VAL A 611 36.18 -5.97 9.58
C VAL A 611 37.50 -6.36 8.93
N LYS A 612 38.58 -5.68 9.27
CA LYS A 612 39.93 -6.14 8.88
C LYS A 612 40.07 -7.51 9.51
N ASP A 613 40.19 -8.52 8.68
CA ASP A 613 40.40 -9.91 9.05
C ASP A 613 41.73 -10.10 9.83
N SER A 614 41.74 -9.69 11.10
CA SER A 614 42.93 -9.98 11.94
C SER A 614 42.68 -11.08 12.97
N ASN A 615 41.44 -11.61 13.09
CA ASN A 615 41.14 -12.67 14.08
C ASN A 615 40.13 -13.73 13.59
N VAL A 616 39.91 -13.86 12.29
CA VAL A 616 39.14 -14.99 11.77
C VAL A 616 40.09 -16.13 11.47
N VAL A 617 40.27 -17.02 12.44
CA VAL A 617 40.94 -18.30 12.21
C VAL A 617 40.11 -19.11 11.23
N SER A 618 40.61 -19.34 10.02
CA SER A 618 39.89 -20.06 8.98
C SER A 618 39.55 -21.48 9.45
N LEU A 619 38.46 -22.03 8.97
CA LEU A 619 38.07 -23.42 9.25
C LEU A 619 39.18 -24.43 8.84
N ALA A 620 40.02 -24.06 7.87
CA ALA A 620 41.17 -24.83 7.45
C ALA A 620 42.27 -24.87 8.52
N GLU A 621 42.54 -23.74 9.20
CA GLU A 621 43.55 -23.69 10.31
C GLU A 621 43.05 -24.42 11.56
N ARG A 622 41.74 -24.46 11.82
CA ARG A 622 41.17 -25.30 12.90
C ARG A 622 41.22 -26.79 12.59
N ARG A 623 41.14 -27.21 11.34
CA ARG A 623 41.33 -28.59 10.94
C ARG A 623 42.79 -29.02 11.04
N ALA A 624 43.75 -28.16 10.64
CA ALA A 624 45.19 -28.45 10.75
C ALA A 624 45.72 -28.45 12.19
N ALA A 625 44.99 -27.84 13.14
CA ALA A 625 45.35 -27.89 14.57
C ALA A 625 44.70 -29.07 15.31
N ALA A 626 43.82 -29.83 14.65
CA ALA A 626 43.14 -31.01 15.20
C ALA A 626 43.67 -32.35 14.64
N GLU A 627 44.56 -32.30 13.65
CA GLU A 627 45.45 -33.39 13.19
C GLU A 627 46.83 -33.28 13.86
#